data_6fc490f9d002196e31d023fb0d75736f
#
_entry.id   6fc490f9d002196e31d023fb0d75736f
#
_cell.length_a   1.000
_cell.length_b   1.000
_cell.length_c   1.000
_cell.angle_alpha   90.00
_cell.angle_beta   90.00
_cell.angle_gamma   90.00
#
_symmetry.space_group_name_H-M   'P 1'
#
loop_
_entity.id
_entity.type
_entity.pdbx_description
1 polymer ?
#
loop_
_entity_poly.entity_id
_entity_poly.type
_entity_poly.pdbx_seq_one_letter_code
_entity_poly.pdbx_strand_id
1 'polypeptide(L)'
;MIRIFFLLVFSLFISCGESEPNNHIILVIGQSNTHAGIGFDSQLDKPVDGIKQLGRFGVGNMKLIEAVEPIQHHTKNKTKIGFSFTFAKLLKNQINSDSNIILVPCGFGGTGFKDNRWNKGDDLYNDAIKRVKSTVKNYPGSKLITILWHQGEKDVGSNSYQTDLDNFIINLRNDLDANDVPFIVGGMVPFWVDQSSERKKQQDIISNTVNRHVKIGYANPEIPFRIKKIDDEFDAIHYDADGQRELGKRYFNEFLRLKNQ
;
A
#
# COMPACT_ATOMS: atom_id res chain seq x y z
N MET A 1 -7.21 -34.13 65.28
CA MET A 1 -7.86 -33.20 64.38
C MET A 1 -6.78 -32.50 63.55
N ILE A 2 -6.58 -32.93 62.28
CA ILE A 2 -5.59 -32.35 61.36
C ILE A 2 -6.33 -31.31 60.52
N ARG A 3 -5.92 -30.04 60.63
CA ARG A 3 -6.45 -28.96 59.80
C ARG A 3 -5.57 -28.87 58.53
N ILE A 4 -6.13 -29.25 57.38
CA ILE A 4 -5.51 -29.08 56.07
C ILE A 4 -5.81 -27.64 55.63
N PHE A 5 -4.75 -26.85 55.45
CA PHE A 5 -4.83 -25.51 54.85
C PHE A 5 -4.68 -25.67 53.32
N PHE A 6 -5.75 -25.39 52.60
CA PHE A 6 -5.69 -25.27 51.13
C PHE A 6 -5.12 -23.87 50.78
N LEU A 7 -3.90 -23.85 50.23
CA LEU A 7 -3.34 -22.65 49.64
C LEU A 7 -3.90 -22.53 48.22
N LEU A 8 -4.80 -21.54 48.01
CA LEU A 8 -5.26 -21.16 46.66
C LEU A 8 -4.13 -20.32 46.02
N VAL A 9 -3.41 -20.92 45.05
CA VAL A 9 -2.48 -20.17 44.18
C VAL A 9 -3.28 -19.48 43.08
N PHE A 10 -3.46 -18.16 43.23
CA PHE A 10 -4.04 -17.33 42.17
C PHE A 10 -2.95 -17.05 41.12
N SER A 11 -3.01 -17.76 40.01
CA SER A 11 -2.17 -17.47 38.84
C SER A 11 -2.67 -16.20 38.15
N LEU A 12 -2.00 -15.07 38.40
CA LEU A 12 -2.19 -13.86 37.61
C LEU A 12 -1.63 -14.10 36.20
N PHE A 13 -2.52 -14.37 35.26
CA PHE A 13 -2.18 -14.26 33.85
C PHE A 13 -2.00 -12.79 33.50
N ILE A 14 -0.77 -12.30 33.52
CA ILE A 14 -0.42 -11.01 32.93
C ILE A 14 -0.52 -11.21 31.41
N SER A 15 -1.65 -10.85 30.83
CA SER A 15 -1.76 -10.68 29.41
C SER A 15 -0.85 -9.52 29.01
N CYS A 16 0.31 -9.85 28.44
CA CYS A 16 1.17 -8.88 27.79
C CYS A 16 0.48 -8.48 26.48
N GLY A 17 -0.47 -7.56 26.55
CA GLY A 17 -1.03 -6.92 25.35
C GLY A 17 0.11 -6.18 24.66
N GLU A 18 0.42 -6.53 23.39
CA GLU A 18 1.30 -5.70 22.57
C GLU A 18 0.74 -4.26 22.58
N SER A 19 1.55 -3.29 22.98
CA SER A 19 1.17 -1.89 22.89
C SER A 19 0.99 -1.51 21.42
N GLU A 20 -0.08 -0.77 21.10
CA GLU A 20 -0.29 -0.24 19.75
C GLU A 20 0.96 0.51 19.28
N PRO A 21 1.38 0.34 18.00
CA PRO A 21 2.56 0.99 17.49
C PRO A 21 2.38 2.51 17.46
N ASN A 22 3.40 3.24 17.87
CA ASN A 22 3.41 4.71 17.79
C ASN A 22 3.49 5.20 16.33
N ASN A 23 4.00 4.37 15.42
CA ASN A 23 4.13 4.69 14.01
C ASN A 23 3.63 3.53 13.14
N HIS A 24 2.64 3.80 12.30
CA HIS A 24 2.04 2.86 11.39
C HIS A 24 2.67 3.01 10.00
N ILE A 25 3.51 2.07 9.59
CA ILE A 25 4.17 2.08 8.27
C ILE A 25 3.21 1.52 7.22
N ILE A 26 3.06 2.25 6.11
CA ILE A 26 2.35 1.85 4.91
C ILE A 26 3.38 1.80 3.78
N LEU A 27 3.64 0.62 3.23
CA LEU A 27 4.48 0.47 2.05
C LEU A 27 3.63 0.67 0.79
N VAL A 28 4.04 1.61 -0.08
CA VAL A 28 3.32 1.93 -1.33
C VAL A 28 4.23 1.63 -2.52
N ILE A 29 3.92 0.59 -3.27
CA ILE A 29 4.74 0.01 -4.34
C ILE A 29 3.93 -0.22 -5.61
N GLY A 30 4.62 -0.35 -6.73
CA GLY A 30 4.04 -0.57 -8.05
C GLY A 30 4.51 0.45 -9.07
N GLN A 31 3.66 0.72 -10.07
CA GLN A 31 4.01 1.62 -11.18
C GLN A 31 3.30 2.99 -11.11
N SER A 32 3.12 3.64 -12.26
CA SER A 32 2.67 5.03 -12.37
C SER A 32 1.36 5.35 -11.65
N ASN A 33 0.39 4.46 -11.64
CA ASN A 33 -0.87 4.68 -10.91
C ASN A 33 -0.73 4.80 -9.38
N THR A 34 0.47 4.64 -8.83
CA THR A 34 0.77 5.03 -7.44
C THR A 34 0.88 6.55 -7.23
N HIS A 35 1.07 7.33 -8.33
CA HIS A 35 1.41 8.76 -8.24
C HIS A 35 1.12 9.59 -9.51
N ALA A 36 0.27 9.12 -10.42
CA ALA A 36 0.11 9.75 -11.74
C ALA A 36 -1.18 10.57 -11.92
N GLY A 37 -2.03 10.68 -10.91
CA GLY A 37 -3.31 11.38 -11.01
C GLY A 37 -3.16 12.89 -11.21
N ILE A 38 -3.62 13.40 -12.36
CA ILE A 38 -3.62 14.83 -12.66
C ILE A 38 -4.84 15.48 -11.99
N GLY A 39 -4.65 16.66 -11.37
CA GLY A 39 -5.71 17.41 -10.68
C GLY A 39 -5.46 17.59 -9.19
N PHE A 40 -4.21 17.99 -8.85
CA PHE A 40 -3.88 18.41 -7.47
C PHE A 40 -4.79 19.54 -7.02
N ASP A 41 -5.31 19.43 -5.79
CA ASP A 41 -6.16 20.42 -5.14
C ASP A 41 -5.57 20.78 -3.78
N SER A 42 -5.17 22.04 -3.59
CA SER A 42 -4.51 22.51 -2.38
C SER A 42 -5.37 22.41 -1.11
N GLN A 43 -6.67 22.29 -1.21
CA GLN A 43 -7.57 22.11 -0.06
C GLN A 43 -7.78 20.63 0.26
N LEU A 44 -7.98 19.81 -0.77
CA LEU A 44 -8.19 18.37 -0.61
C LEU A 44 -6.88 17.65 -0.28
N ASP A 45 -5.75 18.09 -0.84
CA ASP A 45 -4.46 17.41 -0.75
C ASP A 45 -3.48 18.09 0.24
N LYS A 46 -4.01 19.00 1.08
CA LYS A 46 -3.21 19.67 2.13
C LYS A 46 -2.65 18.66 3.13
N PRO A 47 -1.49 18.97 3.73
CA PRO A 47 -0.89 18.13 4.76
C PRO A 47 -1.81 17.94 5.96
N VAL A 48 -1.64 16.80 6.64
CA VAL A 48 -2.38 16.45 7.86
C VAL A 48 -1.38 16.09 8.93
N ASP A 49 -1.53 16.66 10.12
CA ASP A 49 -0.65 16.38 11.25
C ASP A 49 -0.63 14.88 11.60
N GLY A 50 0.56 14.39 11.95
CA GLY A 50 0.76 12.98 12.23
C GLY A 50 0.83 12.07 10.99
N ILE A 51 0.78 12.61 9.75
CA ILE A 51 1.07 11.86 8.54
C ILE A 51 2.43 12.29 7.99
N LYS A 52 3.39 11.36 7.98
CA LYS A 52 4.74 11.55 7.48
C LYS A 52 5.00 10.67 6.26
N GLN A 53 6.02 10.99 5.50
CA GLN A 53 6.56 10.11 4.47
C GLN A 53 8.05 9.91 4.65
N LEU A 54 8.57 8.76 4.25
CA LEU A 54 10.00 8.55 4.13
C LEU A 54 10.49 9.26 2.85
N GLY A 55 11.15 10.39 3.03
CA GLY A 55 11.63 11.20 1.92
C GLY A 55 12.56 10.43 0.99
N ARG A 56 12.56 10.81 -0.29
CA ARG A 56 13.37 10.15 -1.33
C ARG A 56 14.43 11.04 -1.92
N PHE A 57 14.29 12.37 -1.83
CA PHE A 57 15.14 13.30 -2.54
C PHE A 57 15.91 14.25 -1.62
N GLY A 58 17.12 14.63 -2.06
CA GLY A 58 17.94 15.64 -1.39
C GLY A 58 18.24 15.32 0.07
N VAL A 59 18.25 16.32 0.91
CA VAL A 59 18.56 16.22 2.35
C VAL A 59 17.50 15.44 3.15
N GLY A 60 16.30 15.28 2.59
CA GLY A 60 15.20 14.48 3.15
C GLY A 60 15.28 13.00 2.83
N ASN A 61 16.20 12.54 1.96
CA ASN A 61 16.30 11.13 1.60
C ASN A 61 16.53 10.25 2.84
N MET A 62 15.72 9.19 2.98
CA MET A 62 15.75 8.27 4.13
C MET A 62 15.45 8.92 5.50
N LYS A 63 14.85 10.10 5.52
CA LYS A 63 14.36 10.77 6.72
C LYS A 63 12.86 10.93 6.68
N LEU A 64 12.22 10.96 7.84
CA LEU A 64 10.80 11.34 7.91
C LEU A 64 10.65 12.82 7.65
N ILE A 65 9.80 13.12 6.69
CA ILE A 65 9.38 14.47 6.34
C ILE A 65 7.85 14.52 6.37
N GLU A 66 7.27 15.70 6.37
CA GLU A 66 5.83 15.86 6.27
C GLU A 66 5.31 15.23 4.97
N ALA A 67 4.20 14.48 5.06
CA ALA A 67 3.56 13.94 3.87
C ALA A 67 2.70 15.03 3.22
N VAL A 68 3.13 15.44 2.05
CA VAL A 68 2.45 16.45 1.21
C VAL A 68 2.40 15.90 -0.20
N GLU A 69 1.26 16.00 -0.87
CA GLU A 69 1.20 15.68 -2.29
C GLU A 69 1.96 16.72 -3.13
N PRO A 70 2.69 16.29 -4.13
CA PRO A 70 2.95 14.91 -4.57
C PRO A 70 3.88 14.12 -3.63
N ILE A 71 3.42 12.96 -3.20
CA ILE A 71 4.23 12.03 -2.40
C ILE A 71 5.49 11.62 -3.17
N GLN A 72 6.64 11.52 -2.46
CA GLN A 72 7.96 11.32 -3.06
C GLN A 72 8.23 9.87 -3.49
N HIS A 73 7.56 9.40 -4.53
CA HIS A 73 7.90 8.17 -5.23
C HIS A 73 9.22 8.29 -6.01
N HIS A 74 9.60 7.30 -6.81
CA HIS A 74 10.83 7.37 -7.63
C HIS A 74 10.80 8.51 -8.64
N THR A 75 9.62 8.88 -9.13
CA THR A 75 9.46 9.99 -10.07
C THR A 75 9.18 11.29 -9.33
N LYS A 76 9.91 12.35 -9.64
CA LYS A 76 9.62 13.70 -9.15
C LYS A 76 8.41 14.26 -9.90
N ASN A 77 7.29 14.37 -9.23
CA ASN A 77 6.09 15.03 -9.74
C ASN A 77 5.92 16.40 -9.05
N LYS A 78 5.25 17.33 -9.72
CA LYS A 78 4.94 18.65 -9.15
C LYS A 78 3.45 18.86 -8.92
N THR A 79 2.59 18.16 -9.66
CA THR A 79 1.14 18.43 -9.72
C THR A 79 0.28 17.16 -9.78
N LYS A 80 0.90 15.98 -9.70
CA LYS A 80 0.19 14.70 -9.78
C LYS A 80 0.12 14.06 -8.40
N ILE A 81 -1.01 13.47 -8.07
CA ILE A 81 -1.26 12.82 -6.79
C ILE A 81 -1.38 11.31 -6.92
N GLY A 82 -1.34 10.61 -5.78
CA GLY A 82 -1.58 9.17 -5.68
C GLY A 82 -2.71 8.84 -4.69
N PHE A 83 -3.11 7.58 -4.65
CA PHE A 83 -4.17 7.09 -3.76
C PHE A 83 -3.74 6.99 -2.29
N SER A 84 -2.44 6.89 -2.04
CA SER A 84 -1.90 6.55 -0.72
C SER A 84 -2.12 7.64 0.32
N PHE A 85 -2.13 8.91 -0.07
CA PHE A 85 -2.36 10.00 0.87
C PHE A 85 -3.83 10.05 1.34
N THR A 86 -4.79 9.76 0.45
CA THR A 86 -6.20 9.61 0.86
C THR A 86 -6.38 8.41 1.79
N PHE A 87 -5.74 7.27 1.50
CA PHE A 87 -5.71 6.12 2.41
C PHE A 87 -5.19 6.53 3.80
N ALA A 88 -4.05 7.22 3.85
CA ALA A 88 -3.43 7.65 5.11
C ALA A 88 -4.33 8.59 5.92
N LYS A 89 -5.00 9.55 5.26
CA LYS A 89 -5.96 10.45 5.93
C LYS A 89 -7.12 9.71 6.56
N LEU A 90 -7.69 8.74 5.87
CA LEU A 90 -8.77 7.90 6.40
C LEU A 90 -8.30 7.06 7.59
N LEU A 91 -7.10 6.48 7.48
CA LEU A 91 -6.53 5.71 8.58
C LEU A 91 -6.20 6.57 9.81
N LYS A 92 -5.72 7.81 9.61
CA LYS A 92 -5.42 8.73 10.72
C LYS A 92 -6.64 8.99 11.60
N ASN A 93 -7.83 9.00 11.01
CA ASN A 93 -9.09 9.16 11.73
C ASN A 93 -9.53 7.90 12.53
N GLN A 94 -8.84 6.77 12.36
CA GLN A 94 -9.18 5.48 12.97
C GLN A 94 -8.13 5.00 14.00
N ILE A 95 -7.02 5.70 14.12
CA ILE A 95 -5.94 5.37 15.06
C ILE A 95 -5.84 6.41 16.16
N ASN A 96 -5.08 6.08 17.20
CA ASN A 96 -4.84 6.98 18.33
C ASN A 96 -4.26 8.34 17.84
N SER A 97 -4.69 9.45 18.43
CA SER A 97 -4.21 10.80 18.08
C SER A 97 -2.69 10.91 18.12
N ASP A 98 -2.07 10.26 19.10
CA ASP A 98 -0.62 10.29 19.33
C ASP A 98 0.18 9.38 18.40
N SER A 99 -0.50 8.51 17.64
CA SER A 99 0.14 7.64 16.64
C SER A 99 0.34 8.35 15.33
N ASN A 100 1.49 8.10 14.67
CA ASN A 100 1.79 8.63 13.35
C ASN A 100 1.57 7.58 12.27
N ILE A 101 1.33 8.07 11.06
CA ILE A 101 1.39 7.27 9.84
C ILE A 101 2.65 7.61 9.09
N ILE A 102 3.36 6.60 8.61
CA ILE A 102 4.56 6.73 7.78
C ILE A 102 4.30 6.09 6.43
N LEU A 103 4.13 6.90 5.40
CA LEU A 103 4.13 6.42 4.02
C LEU A 103 5.57 6.11 3.59
N VAL A 104 5.81 4.91 3.06
CA VAL A 104 7.07 4.52 2.42
C VAL A 104 6.82 4.38 0.92
N PRO A 105 7.01 5.49 0.15
CA PRO A 105 6.69 5.52 -1.26
C PRO A 105 7.82 4.92 -2.11
N CYS A 106 7.51 3.86 -2.87
CA CYS A 106 8.46 3.14 -3.73
C CYS A 106 7.93 2.90 -5.17
N GLY A 107 6.81 3.50 -5.56
CA GLY A 107 6.30 3.37 -6.92
C GLY A 107 7.22 3.98 -7.98
N PHE A 108 7.34 3.33 -9.15
CA PHE A 108 8.10 3.83 -10.29
C PHE A 108 7.35 3.61 -11.61
N GLY A 109 7.05 4.70 -12.31
CA GLY A 109 6.26 4.67 -13.54
C GLY A 109 6.84 3.77 -14.63
N GLY A 110 5.97 3.02 -15.33
CA GLY A 110 6.34 2.21 -16.48
C GLY A 110 7.18 0.97 -16.18
N THR A 111 7.14 0.46 -14.93
CA THR A 111 7.93 -0.71 -14.50
C THR A 111 7.08 -1.94 -14.24
N GLY A 112 7.65 -3.12 -14.49
CA GLY A 112 6.99 -4.40 -14.31
C GLY A 112 7.95 -5.54 -13.98
N PHE A 113 7.42 -6.75 -13.90
CA PHE A 113 8.20 -7.96 -13.69
C PHE A 113 9.05 -8.31 -14.92
N LYS A 114 8.47 -8.17 -16.12
CA LYS A 114 9.19 -8.46 -17.39
C LYS A 114 10.39 -7.56 -17.65
N ASP A 115 10.48 -6.41 -16.96
CA ASP A 115 11.62 -5.51 -17.05
C ASP A 115 12.69 -5.80 -15.99
N ASN A 116 12.54 -6.86 -15.20
CA ASN A 116 13.40 -7.19 -14.06
C ASN A 116 13.53 -6.04 -13.05
N ARG A 117 12.37 -5.48 -12.65
CA ARG A 117 12.35 -4.37 -11.69
C ARG A 117 11.71 -4.75 -10.34
N TRP A 118 10.81 -5.76 -10.34
CA TRP A 118 10.04 -6.12 -9.15
C TRP A 118 10.22 -7.57 -8.69
N ASN A 119 10.95 -8.42 -9.41
CA ASN A 119 11.26 -9.76 -8.94
C ASN A 119 12.19 -9.71 -7.72
N LYS A 120 12.20 -10.77 -6.92
CA LYS A 120 13.14 -10.85 -5.78
C LYS A 120 14.59 -10.67 -6.26
N GLY A 121 15.26 -9.71 -5.65
CA GLY A 121 16.64 -9.33 -6.01
C GLY A 121 16.75 -8.15 -6.97
N ASP A 122 15.67 -7.76 -7.65
CA ASP A 122 15.65 -6.60 -8.54
C ASP A 122 15.77 -5.28 -7.75
N ASP A 123 16.08 -4.20 -8.43
CA ASP A 123 16.43 -2.92 -7.81
C ASP A 123 15.27 -2.29 -7.02
N LEU A 124 14.05 -2.28 -7.57
CA LEU A 124 12.88 -1.68 -6.90
C LEU A 124 12.39 -2.55 -5.73
N TYR A 125 12.45 -3.88 -5.89
CA TYR A 125 12.20 -4.82 -4.81
C TYR A 125 13.15 -4.56 -3.64
N ASN A 126 14.47 -4.51 -3.91
CA ASN A 126 15.48 -4.28 -2.90
C ASN A 126 15.38 -2.89 -2.26
N ASP A 127 15.03 -1.84 -3.03
CA ASP A 127 14.79 -0.50 -2.50
C ASP A 127 13.61 -0.49 -1.51
N ALA A 128 12.50 -1.16 -1.86
CA ALA A 128 11.34 -1.26 -0.98
C ALA A 128 11.68 -1.95 0.36
N ILE A 129 12.34 -3.11 0.31
CA ILE A 129 12.83 -3.83 1.50
C ILE A 129 13.73 -2.95 2.35
N LYS A 130 14.76 -2.33 1.74
CA LYS A 130 15.70 -1.45 2.43
C LYS A 130 15.00 -0.30 3.13
N ARG A 131 14.04 0.35 2.46
CA ARG A 131 13.34 1.50 3.01
C ARG A 131 12.46 1.14 4.20
N VAL A 132 11.71 0.05 4.14
CA VAL A 132 10.90 -0.42 5.26
C VAL A 132 11.80 -0.80 6.44
N LYS A 133 12.81 -1.65 6.22
CA LYS A 133 13.73 -2.08 7.29
C LYS A 133 14.46 -0.90 7.95
N SER A 134 14.89 0.07 7.14
CA SER A 134 15.52 1.29 7.68
C SER A 134 14.55 2.13 8.50
N THR A 135 13.28 2.22 8.09
CA THR A 135 12.24 2.95 8.85
C THR A 135 12.00 2.29 10.19
N VAL A 136 11.79 0.97 10.22
CA VAL A 136 11.63 0.22 11.47
C VAL A 136 12.83 0.40 12.40
N LYS A 137 14.06 0.32 11.85
CA LYS A 137 15.30 0.46 12.63
C LYS A 137 15.48 1.88 13.21
N ASN A 138 15.22 2.91 12.41
CA ASN A 138 15.56 4.29 12.77
C ASN A 138 14.46 4.99 13.58
N TYR A 139 13.25 4.46 13.57
CA TYR A 139 12.09 5.01 14.28
C TYR A 139 11.47 3.92 15.15
N PRO A 140 11.98 3.72 16.39
CA PRO A 140 11.48 2.70 17.33
C PRO A 140 9.97 2.85 17.57
N GLY A 141 9.27 1.72 17.73
CA GLY A 141 7.81 1.68 17.84
C GLY A 141 7.08 1.73 16.49
N SER A 142 7.83 1.67 15.36
CA SER A 142 7.25 1.57 14.02
C SER A 142 6.92 0.12 13.65
N LYS A 143 5.74 -0.09 13.07
CA LYS A 143 5.29 -1.40 12.58
C LYS A 143 4.72 -1.27 11.16
N LEU A 144 5.13 -2.18 10.25
CA LEU A 144 4.50 -2.30 8.94
C LEU A 144 3.09 -2.87 9.14
N ILE A 145 2.06 -2.12 8.73
CA ILE A 145 0.66 -2.50 8.95
C ILE A 145 -0.06 -2.87 7.66
N THR A 146 0.43 -2.44 6.51
CA THR A 146 -0.14 -2.81 5.21
C THR A 146 0.84 -2.55 4.07
N ILE A 147 0.66 -3.31 2.99
CA ILE A 147 1.36 -3.15 1.71
C ILE A 147 0.32 -2.84 0.66
N LEU A 148 0.50 -1.72 -0.06
CA LEU A 148 -0.38 -1.27 -1.14
C LEU A 148 0.36 -1.42 -2.47
N TRP A 149 -0.11 -2.33 -3.32
CA TRP A 149 0.46 -2.64 -4.63
C TRP A 149 -0.46 -2.16 -5.75
N HIS A 150 0.08 -1.38 -6.68
CA HIS A 150 -0.65 -0.97 -7.88
C HIS A 150 0.23 -1.12 -9.12
N GLN A 151 0.02 -2.21 -9.85
CA GLN A 151 0.80 -2.54 -11.05
C GLN A 151 0.04 -3.60 -11.88
N GLY A 152 0.28 -3.63 -13.17
CA GLY A 152 -0.30 -4.60 -14.09
C GLY A 152 -0.16 -4.14 -15.54
N GLU A 153 -0.26 -2.84 -15.78
CA GLU A 153 -0.35 -2.25 -17.11
C GLU A 153 0.92 -2.52 -17.94
N LYS A 154 2.09 -2.47 -17.30
CA LYS A 154 3.37 -2.74 -17.99
C LYS A 154 3.51 -4.19 -18.43
N ASP A 155 2.92 -5.13 -17.68
CA ASP A 155 3.07 -6.56 -17.92
C ASP A 155 1.92 -7.19 -18.71
N VAL A 156 0.99 -6.38 -19.25
CA VAL A 156 -0.08 -6.87 -20.13
C VAL A 156 0.51 -7.72 -21.25
N GLY A 157 -0.07 -8.90 -21.45
CA GLY A 157 0.40 -9.91 -22.41
C GLY A 157 1.53 -10.81 -21.90
N SER A 158 1.99 -10.65 -20.65
CA SER A 158 2.95 -11.58 -20.05
C SER A 158 2.27 -12.87 -19.61
N ASN A 159 2.79 -14.01 -20.06
CA ASN A 159 2.29 -15.32 -19.64
C ASN A 159 2.73 -15.72 -18.23
N SER A 160 3.75 -15.06 -17.68
CA SER A 160 4.28 -15.34 -16.34
C SER A 160 3.69 -14.43 -15.24
N TYR A 161 2.91 -13.40 -15.60
CA TYR A 161 2.49 -12.36 -14.65
C TYR A 161 1.85 -12.90 -13.36
N GLN A 162 0.97 -13.89 -13.48
CA GLN A 162 0.37 -14.49 -12.29
C GLN A 162 1.42 -15.11 -11.36
N THR A 163 2.31 -15.93 -11.92
CA THR A 163 3.39 -16.57 -11.17
C THR A 163 4.34 -15.55 -10.56
N ASP A 164 4.68 -14.50 -11.33
CA ASP A 164 5.56 -13.43 -10.87
C ASP A 164 4.94 -12.65 -9.70
N LEU A 165 3.65 -12.28 -9.81
CA LEU A 165 2.93 -11.60 -8.75
C LEU A 165 2.79 -12.47 -7.48
N ASP A 166 2.47 -13.76 -7.64
CA ASP A 166 2.33 -14.68 -6.51
C ASP A 166 3.68 -14.88 -5.80
N ASN A 167 4.77 -15.06 -6.54
CA ASN A 167 6.13 -15.15 -6.00
C ASN A 167 6.57 -13.83 -5.33
N PHE A 168 6.23 -12.70 -5.93
CA PHE A 168 6.54 -11.38 -5.37
C PHE A 168 5.87 -11.19 -4.00
N ILE A 169 4.59 -11.51 -3.87
CA ILE A 169 3.85 -11.41 -2.61
C ILE A 169 4.50 -12.27 -1.52
N ILE A 170 4.79 -13.54 -1.85
CA ILE A 170 5.41 -14.50 -0.91
C ILE A 170 6.79 -13.98 -0.48
N ASN A 171 7.65 -13.63 -1.44
CA ASN A 171 9.01 -13.19 -1.17
C ASN A 171 9.05 -11.88 -0.37
N LEU A 172 8.23 -10.89 -0.75
CA LEU A 172 8.19 -9.59 -0.08
C LEU A 172 7.76 -9.73 1.38
N ARG A 173 6.73 -10.55 1.64
CA ARG A 173 6.26 -10.84 3.00
C ARG A 173 7.32 -11.54 3.82
N ASN A 174 7.99 -12.55 3.27
CA ASN A 174 9.07 -13.26 3.95
C ASN A 174 10.24 -12.33 4.28
N ASP A 175 10.67 -11.52 3.30
CA ASP A 175 11.82 -10.63 3.48
C ASP A 175 11.53 -9.44 4.43
N LEU A 176 10.26 -9.11 4.67
CA LEU A 176 9.80 -8.06 5.59
C LEU A 176 9.26 -8.60 6.94
N ASP A 177 9.27 -9.91 7.17
CA ASP A 177 8.62 -10.56 8.32
C ASP A 177 7.13 -10.15 8.45
N ALA A 178 6.41 -10.12 7.30
CA ALA A 178 5.09 -9.51 7.15
C ALA A 178 4.02 -10.51 6.67
N ASN A 179 4.09 -11.79 7.09
CA ASN A 179 3.20 -12.85 6.61
C ASN A 179 1.72 -12.59 6.93
N ASP A 180 1.44 -11.97 8.08
CA ASP A 180 0.08 -11.63 8.53
C ASP A 180 -0.34 -10.19 8.17
N VAL A 181 0.53 -9.43 7.51
CA VAL A 181 0.25 -8.06 7.13
C VAL A 181 -0.68 -8.02 5.91
N PRO A 182 -1.78 -7.26 5.94
CA PRO A 182 -2.64 -7.03 4.80
C PRO A 182 -1.85 -6.55 3.58
N PHE A 183 -1.99 -7.26 2.46
CA PHE A 183 -1.45 -6.88 1.16
C PHE A 183 -2.62 -6.58 0.23
N ILE A 184 -2.70 -5.37 -0.30
CA ILE A 184 -3.85 -4.93 -1.09
C ILE A 184 -3.39 -4.61 -2.51
N VAL A 185 -3.95 -5.31 -3.48
CA VAL A 185 -3.73 -5.04 -4.91
C VAL A 185 -4.81 -4.12 -5.45
N GLY A 186 -4.45 -3.20 -6.34
CA GLY A 186 -5.38 -2.28 -6.99
C GLY A 186 -5.67 -2.67 -8.43
N GLY A 187 -6.93 -2.50 -8.86
CA GLY A 187 -7.31 -2.72 -10.23
C GLY A 187 -6.90 -1.58 -11.16
N MET A 188 -6.58 -1.93 -12.40
CA MET A 188 -6.25 -0.99 -13.48
C MET A 188 -7.47 -0.15 -13.88
N VAL A 189 -7.24 0.95 -14.60
CA VAL A 189 -8.31 1.86 -15.08
C VAL A 189 -9.32 1.08 -15.93
N PRO A 190 -10.61 1.03 -15.54
CA PRO A 190 -11.61 0.19 -16.22
C PRO A 190 -11.79 0.55 -17.69
N PHE A 191 -11.82 1.82 -18.03
CA PHE A 191 -11.93 2.28 -19.42
C PHE A 191 -10.78 1.74 -20.28
N TRP A 192 -9.55 1.76 -19.78
CA TRP A 192 -8.40 1.22 -20.49
C TRP A 192 -8.43 -0.31 -20.57
N VAL A 193 -8.89 -0.97 -19.52
CA VAL A 193 -9.05 -2.44 -19.48
C VAL A 193 -10.04 -2.92 -20.53
N ASP A 194 -11.16 -2.23 -20.70
CA ASP A 194 -12.21 -2.62 -21.65
C ASP A 194 -11.78 -2.64 -23.11
N GLN A 195 -10.72 -1.96 -23.46
CA GLN A 195 -10.25 -1.82 -24.83
C GLN A 195 -9.49 -3.04 -25.37
N SER A 196 -9.15 -4.05 -24.55
CA SER A 196 -8.36 -5.20 -24.98
C SER A 196 -8.63 -6.45 -24.15
N SER A 197 -8.67 -7.60 -24.81
CA SER A 197 -8.83 -8.91 -24.14
C SER A 197 -7.63 -9.26 -23.26
N GLU A 198 -6.40 -8.87 -23.66
CA GLU A 198 -5.20 -9.07 -22.86
C GLU A 198 -5.25 -8.24 -21.56
N ARG A 199 -5.76 -7.00 -21.64
CA ARG A 199 -5.93 -6.15 -20.44
C ARG A 199 -6.97 -6.70 -19.49
N LYS A 200 -8.06 -7.26 -20.02
CA LYS A 200 -9.09 -7.97 -19.21
C LYS A 200 -8.51 -9.19 -18.52
N LYS A 201 -7.74 -10.02 -19.23
CA LYS A 201 -7.03 -11.16 -18.62
C LYS A 201 -6.08 -10.71 -17.51
N GLN A 202 -5.33 -9.64 -17.74
CA GLN A 202 -4.45 -9.07 -16.73
C GLN A 202 -5.21 -8.61 -15.48
N GLN A 203 -6.32 -7.90 -15.69
CA GLN A 203 -7.21 -7.46 -14.62
C GLN A 203 -7.80 -8.64 -13.83
N ASP A 204 -8.19 -9.73 -14.53
CA ASP A 204 -8.69 -10.95 -13.90
C ASP A 204 -7.63 -11.61 -13.01
N ILE A 205 -6.37 -11.64 -13.45
CA ILE A 205 -5.26 -12.16 -12.62
C ILE A 205 -5.10 -11.31 -11.36
N ILE A 206 -5.14 -9.97 -11.48
CA ILE A 206 -5.03 -9.06 -10.35
C ILE A 206 -6.18 -9.27 -9.37
N SER A 207 -7.42 -9.23 -9.85
CA SER A 207 -8.61 -9.36 -9.00
C SER A 207 -8.69 -10.71 -8.30
N ASN A 208 -8.28 -11.79 -8.98
CA ASN A 208 -8.28 -13.15 -8.42
C ASN A 208 -7.12 -13.43 -7.45
N THR A 209 -6.21 -12.50 -7.20
CA THR A 209 -5.15 -12.65 -6.19
C THR A 209 -5.72 -12.94 -4.79
N VAL A 210 -6.90 -12.41 -4.48
CA VAL A 210 -7.61 -12.67 -3.21
C VAL A 210 -7.95 -14.13 -2.97
N ASN A 211 -8.06 -14.92 -4.03
CA ASN A 211 -8.36 -16.36 -3.96
C ASN A 211 -7.09 -17.23 -3.89
N ARG A 212 -5.91 -16.66 -4.10
CA ARG A 212 -4.63 -17.40 -4.14
C ARG A 212 -3.79 -17.24 -2.88
N HIS A 213 -4.02 -16.17 -2.12
CA HIS A 213 -3.22 -15.87 -0.92
C HIS A 213 -4.11 -15.39 0.23
N VAL A 214 -3.67 -15.65 1.45
CA VAL A 214 -4.34 -15.17 2.67
C VAL A 214 -4.02 -13.70 2.93
N LYS A 215 -4.89 -12.99 3.64
CA LYS A 215 -4.73 -11.56 3.97
C LYS A 215 -4.48 -10.68 2.74
N ILE A 216 -5.13 -11.01 1.61
CA ILE A 216 -5.14 -10.20 0.40
C ILE A 216 -6.45 -9.44 0.25
N GLY A 217 -6.35 -8.16 -0.12
CA GLY A 217 -7.47 -7.32 -0.52
C GLY A 217 -7.37 -6.90 -1.99
N TYR A 218 -8.50 -6.55 -2.57
CA TYR A 218 -8.57 -6.02 -3.93
C TYR A 218 -9.32 -4.69 -3.94
N ALA A 219 -8.59 -3.59 -4.14
CA ALA A 219 -9.18 -2.27 -4.34
C ALA A 219 -9.86 -2.23 -5.72
N ASN A 220 -11.13 -2.60 -5.75
CA ASN A 220 -11.91 -2.80 -6.96
C ASN A 220 -12.31 -1.46 -7.58
N PRO A 221 -11.92 -1.14 -8.84
CA PRO A 221 -12.29 0.11 -9.48
C PRO A 221 -13.73 0.15 -10.02
N GLU A 222 -14.43 -0.98 -9.99
CA GLU A 222 -15.79 -1.12 -10.52
C GLU A 222 -16.87 -1.04 -9.42
N ILE A 223 -16.55 -1.42 -8.18
CA ILE A 223 -17.49 -1.55 -7.06
C ILE A 223 -17.06 -0.62 -5.93
N PRO A 224 -17.98 0.15 -5.30
CA PRO A 224 -19.45 0.15 -5.43
C PRO A 224 -19.98 0.83 -6.69
N PHE A 225 -19.15 1.58 -7.38
CA PHE A 225 -19.44 2.19 -8.68
C PHE A 225 -18.15 2.24 -9.50
N ARG A 226 -18.28 2.29 -10.81
CA ARG A 226 -17.14 2.38 -11.72
C ARG A 226 -16.44 3.73 -11.59
N ILE A 227 -15.14 3.72 -11.27
CA ILE A 227 -14.32 4.95 -11.28
C ILE A 227 -14.22 5.42 -12.71
N LYS A 228 -14.65 6.67 -12.94
CA LYS A 228 -14.58 7.35 -14.23
C LYS A 228 -13.51 8.41 -14.21
N LYS A 229 -12.91 8.69 -15.35
CA LYS A 229 -12.08 9.86 -15.57
C LYS A 229 -12.86 10.87 -16.44
N ILE A 230 -12.43 12.14 -16.32
CA ILE A 230 -13.06 13.25 -17.06
C ILE A 230 -12.56 13.29 -18.50
N ASP A 231 -11.29 12.95 -18.72
CA ASP A 231 -10.63 13.00 -20.02
C ASP A 231 -9.87 11.71 -20.31
N ASP A 232 -10.51 10.84 -21.11
CA ASP A 232 -9.96 9.54 -21.51
C ASP A 232 -9.13 9.60 -22.80
N GLU A 233 -9.17 10.72 -23.55
CA GLU A 233 -8.51 10.82 -24.86
C GLU A 233 -7.00 11.02 -24.73
N PHE A 234 -6.57 11.82 -23.74
CA PHE A 234 -5.15 12.12 -23.55
C PHE A 234 -4.41 11.09 -22.71
N ASP A 235 -5.06 10.42 -21.77
CA ASP A 235 -4.40 9.52 -20.84
C ASP A 235 -5.38 8.43 -20.35
N ALA A 236 -5.62 7.44 -21.17
CA ALA A 236 -6.54 6.35 -20.85
C ALA A 236 -6.04 5.41 -19.74
N ILE A 237 -4.71 5.36 -19.51
CA ILE A 237 -4.06 4.36 -18.64
C ILE A 237 -3.98 4.79 -17.17
N HIS A 238 -4.07 6.10 -16.89
CA HIS A 238 -3.96 6.60 -15.53
C HIS A 238 -5.30 7.08 -14.96
N TYR A 239 -5.52 6.85 -13.68
CA TYR A 239 -6.57 7.56 -12.95
C TYR A 239 -6.23 9.05 -12.87
N ASP A 240 -7.24 9.91 -12.98
CA ASP A 240 -7.13 11.32 -12.59
C ASP A 240 -7.10 11.48 -11.06
N ALA A 241 -7.01 12.70 -10.56
CA ALA A 241 -6.91 12.93 -9.12
C ALA A 241 -8.17 12.47 -8.36
N ASP A 242 -9.34 12.61 -8.92
CA ASP A 242 -10.58 12.16 -8.27
C ASP A 242 -10.66 10.64 -8.25
N GLY A 243 -10.23 9.98 -9.33
CA GLY A 243 -10.06 8.53 -9.38
C GLY A 243 -9.04 8.02 -8.38
N GLN A 244 -7.91 8.72 -8.21
CA GLN A 244 -6.90 8.38 -7.20
C GLN A 244 -7.45 8.52 -5.77
N ARG A 245 -8.18 9.59 -5.47
CA ARG A 245 -8.81 9.78 -4.16
C ARG A 245 -9.85 8.69 -3.88
N GLU A 246 -10.68 8.36 -4.86
CA GLU A 246 -11.66 7.28 -4.75
C GLU A 246 -10.97 5.91 -4.58
N LEU A 247 -9.92 5.65 -5.35
CA LEU A 247 -9.13 4.43 -5.21
C LEU A 247 -8.51 4.31 -3.80
N GLY A 248 -8.03 5.42 -3.24
CA GLY A 248 -7.53 5.48 -1.86
C GLY A 248 -8.56 5.04 -0.82
N LYS A 249 -9.84 5.42 -1.00
CA LYS A 249 -10.94 4.95 -0.14
C LYS A 249 -11.15 3.44 -0.28
N ARG A 250 -11.04 2.89 -1.49
CA ARG A 250 -11.22 1.45 -1.72
C ARG A 250 -10.10 0.61 -1.14
N TYR A 251 -8.87 1.05 -1.26
CA TYR A 251 -7.73 0.45 -0.56
C TYR A 251 -7.96 0.46 0.96
N PHE A 252 -8.46 1.57 1.50
CA PHE A 252 -8.72 1.69 2.93
C PHE A 252 -9.86 0.76 3.39
N ASN A 253 -10.93 0.64 2.63
CA ASN A 253 -12.03 -0.28 2.94
C ASN A 253 -11.57 -1.75 2.97
N GLU A 254 -10.73 -2.15 2.00
CA GLU A 254 -10.13 -3.47 1.99
C GLU A 254 -9.19 -3.70 3.18
N PHE A 255 -8.40 -2.68 3.56
CA PHE A 255 -7.60 -2.75 4.77
C PHE A 255 -8.44 -3.00 6.03
N LEU A 256 -9.54 -2.25 6.21
CA LEU A 256 -10.45 -2.44 7.34
C LEU A 256 -11.08 -3.85 7.35
N ARG A 257 -11.51 -4.34 6.18
CA ARG A 257 -12.06 -5.68 6.03
C ARG A 257 -11.06 -6.75 6.49
N LEU A 258 -9.81 -6.63 6.09
CA LEU A 258 -8.74 -7.59 6.42
C LEU A 258 -8.26 -7.48 7.88
N LYS A 259 -8.29 -6.28 8.46
CA LYS A 259 -7.93 -6.06 9.87
C LYS A 259 -8.92 -6.72 10.82
N ASN A 260 -10.19 -6.81 10.43
CA ASN A 260 -11.28 -7.36 11.26
C ASN A 260 -11.47 -8.89 11.08
N GLN A 261 -10.66 -9.54 10.26
CA GLN A 261 -10.56 -11.00 10.07
C GLN A 261 -9.42 -11.59 10.94
#